data_3413abaee19ce0a0cd01fee4754b13b8
#
_entry.id   3413abaee19ce0a0cd01fee4754b13b8
#
_cell.length_a   1.000
_cell.length_b   1.000
_cell.length_c   1.000
_cell.angle_alpha   90.00
_cell.angle_beta   90.00
_cell.angle_gamma   90.00
#
_symmetry.space_group_name_H-M   'P 1'
#
loop_
_entity.id
_entity.type
_entity.pdbx_description
1 polymer ?
#
loop_
_entity_poly.entity_id
_entity_poly.type
_entity_poly.pdbx_seq_one_letter_code
_entity_poly.pdbx_strand_id
1 'polypeptide(L)'
;MLKPCLLLASACILCGSAASQPPGSIADDAHKSLAAVSGHLSAPGLGKPVHVLRDRWGVAHIYAQNQHDLFFAQGFVAAQDRLFQMEMWKRAGQGRLSEILGPSALPRDIDARLLMYHGDMLAEYASYNPQAREILTAFTDGINSYVRIITAPGGKGLPVEFKIAGFAPDAWHPQDCLNRMAAFSMTGNAVTELEHAQVLTELGASKAAKLLDLNPAVALDPAPTLDLNGLNPDLMKNFIGSDQRIVFPAHPNEGSNNWTVSGARTSSGKPLLAN
;
A
#
# COMPACT_ATOMS: atom_id res chain seq x y z
N MET A 1 56.75 -1.88 51.99
CA MET A 1 55.67 -0.92 51.73
C MET A 1 55.66 -0.61 50.23
N LEU A 2 54.93 -1.36 49.42
CA LEU A 2 54.75 -1.11 48.00
C LEU A 2 53.29 -0.70 47.79
N LYS A 3 53.05 0.47 47.20
CA LYS A 3 51.75 0.95 46.74
C LYS A 3 51.44 0.36 45.37
N PRO A 4 50.25 -0.14 45.06
CA PRO A 4 49.86 -0.51 43.72
C PRO A 4 49.43 0.71 42.93
N CYS A 5 49.97 0.82 41.69
CA CYS A 5 49.59 1.77 40.66
C CYS A 5 48.32 1.31 39.99
N LEU A 6 47.26 2.12 40.03
CA LEU A 6 45.97 1.87 39.35
C LEU A 6 46.08 2.41 37.91
N LEU A 7 46.10 1.52 36.92
CA LEU A 7 45.99 1.87 35.52
C LEU A 7 44.52 2.01 35.15
N LEU A 8 44.06 3.27 34.95
CA LEU A 8 42.78 3.57 34.32
C LEU A 8 42.91 3.38 32.82
N ALA A 9 42.29 2.33 32.29
CA ALA A 9 42.10 2.17 30.87
C ALA A 9 40.93 3.05 30.37
N SER A 10 41.25 4.13 29.68
CA SER A 10 40.24 4.95 29.00
C SER A 10 39.73 4.18 27.77
N ALA A 11 38.51 3.69 27.86
CA ALA A 11 37.78 3.18 26.69
C ALA A 11 37.30 4.37 25.85
N CYS A 12 38.01 4.64 24.75
CA CYS A 12 37.48 5.53 23.70
C CYS A 12 36.29 4.86 23.02
N ILE A 13 35.10 5.32 23.36
CA ILE A 13 33.88 5.03 22.59
C ILE A 13 34.00 5.83 21.29
N LEU A 14 34.36 5.16 20.22
CA LEU A 14 34.22 5.68 18.86
C LEU A 14 32.71 5.78 18.54
N CYS A 15 32.09 6.89 18.91
CA CYS A 15 30.84 7.32 18.30
C CYS A 15 31.15 7.57 16.81
N GLY A 16 30.82 6.59 15.96
CA GLY A 16 30.79 6.78 14.53
C GLY A 16 29.84 7.91 14.22
N SER A 17 30.37 9.08 13.93
CA SER A 17 29.63 10.20 13.37
C SER A 17 29.04 9.70 12.05
N ALA A 18 27.73 9.46 11.99
CA ALA A 18 27.04 9.37 10.74
C ALA A 18 27.30 10.70 10.02
N ALA A 19 28.19 10.68 9.04
CA ALA A 19 28.50 11.83 8.22
C ALA A 19 27.20 12.24 7.53
N SER A 20 26.55 13.30 7.99
CA SER A 20 25.43 13.93 7.30
C SER A 20 25.94 14.37 5.94
N GLN A 21 25.43 13.75 4.87
CA GLN A 21 25.74 14.20 3.51
C GLN A 21 25.31 15.66 3.34
N PRO A 22 26.08 16.46 2.61
CA PRO A 22 25.72 17.84 2.40
C PRO A 22 24.35 17.94 1.68
N PRO A 23 23.51 18.93 2.02
CA PRO A 23 22.14 19.05 1.49
C PRO A 23 22.04 19.01 -0.05
N GLY A 24 23.08 19.46 -0.76
CA GLY A 24 23.16 19.44 -2.23
C GLY A 24 23.22 18.01 -2.82
N SER A 25 23.70 17.02 -2.07
CA SER A 25 23.83 15.65 -2.58
C SER A 25 22.49 14.91 -2.63
N ILE A 26 21.57 15.19 -1.71
CA ILE A 26 20.22 14.57 -1.70
C ILE A 26 19.37 15.15 -2.84
N ALA A 27 19.44 16.45 -3.06
CA ALA A 27 18.74 17.11 -4.16
C ALA A 27 19.24 16.61 -5.53
N ASP A 28 20.56 16.44 -5.69
CA ASP A 28 21.14 15.90 -6.91
C ASP A 28 20.73 14.45 -7.16
N ASP A 29 20.70 13.62 -6.12
CA ASP A 29 20.25 12.24 -6.21
C ASP A 29 18.75 12.17 -6.53
N ALA A 30 17.93 13.03 -5.95
CA ALA A 30 16.52 13.15 -6.26
C ALA A 30 16.31 13.53 -7.74
N HIS A 31 17.04 14.53 -8.24
CA HIS A 31 16.97 14.92 -9.66
C HIS A 31 17.38 13.79 -10.60
N LYS A 32 18.45 13.05 -10.28
CA LYS A 32 18.90 11.90 -11.10
C LYS A 32 17.88 10.77 -11.14
N SER A 33 17.15 10.56 -10.06
CA SER A 33 16.16 9.47 -9.94
C SER A 33 14.80 9.81 -10.58
N LEU A 34 14.57 11.05 -11.05
CA LEU A 34 13.32 11.42 -11.69
C LEU A 34 12.98 10.54 -12.88
N ALA A 35 11.68 10.26 -13.05
CA ALA A 35 11.16 9.49 -14.16
C ALA A 35 11.49 10.14 -15.51
N ALA A 36 11.92 9.36 -16.49
CA ALA A 36 11.99 9.81 -17.88
C ALA A 36 10.55 9.91 -18.43
N VAL A 37 10.10 11.13 -18.72
CA VAL A 37 8.73 11.39 -19.22
C VAL A 37 8.64 11.51 -20.73
N SER A 38 9.78 11.39 -21.43
CA SER A 38 9.86 11.43 -22.90
C SER A 38 11.03 10.58 -23.39
N GLY A 39 10.98 10.16 -24.64
CA GLY A 39 12.02 9.34 -25.28
C GLY A 39 11.63 7.88 -25.45
N HIS A 40 12.61 7.03 -25.71
CA HIS A 40 12.44 5.60 -25.91
C HIS A 40 13.16 4.84 -24.80
N LEU A 41 12.47 3.86 -24.22
CA LEU A 41 13.03 2.96 -23.22
C LEU A 41 12.92 1.51 -23.73
N SER A 42 14.00 0.73 -23.56
CA SER A 42 13.94 -0.71 -23.76
C SER A 42 13.54 -1.37 -22.45
N ALA A 43 12.44 -2.09 -22.45
CA ALA A 43 11.91 -2.79 -21.28
C ALA A 43 11.94 -4.30 -21.50
N PRO A 44 12.91 -5.03 -20.94
CA PRO A 44 12.98 -6.49 -21.07
C PRO A 44 11.72 -7.15 -20.51
N GLY A 45 11.09 -8.00 -21.34
CA GLY A 45 9.81 -8.64 -21.02
C GLY A 45 8.63 -8.08 -21.82
N LEU A 46 8.76 -6.90 -22.42
CA LEU A 46 7.76 -6.35 -23.34
C LEU A 46 7.79 -7.09 -24.68
N GLY A 47 6.63 -7.56 -25.16
CA GLY A 47 6.52 -8.31 -26.40
C GLY A 47 6.47 -7.44 -27.64
N LYS A 48 5.75 -6.31 -27.57
CA LYS A 48 5.57 -5.34 -28.65
C LYS A 48 5.72 -3.91 -28.14
N PRO A 49 6.03 -2.94 -29.03
CA PRO A 49 6.10 -1.55 -28.62
C PRO A 49 4.78 -1.05 -28.01
N VAL A 50 4.91 -0.29 -26.91
CA VAL A 50 3.82 0.38 -26.21
C VAL A 50 4.06 1.89 -26.26
N HIS A 51 3.01 2.66 -26.52
CA HIS A 51 3.06 4.11 -26.44
C HIS A 51 2.47 4.58 -25.12
N VAL A 52 3.25 5.37 -24.37
CA VAL A 52 2.81 6.01 -23.12
C VAL A 52 2.83 7.51 -23.34
N LEU A 53 1.66 8.12 -23.29
CA LEU A 53 1.50 9.57 -23.40
C LEU A 53 1.16 10.13 -22.03
N ARG A 54 1.86 11.17 -21.63
CA ARG A 54 1.52 11.88 -20.38
C ARG A 54 0.83 13.19 -20.71
N ASP A 55 -0.34 13.40 -20.12
CA ASP A 55 -1.05 14.65 -20.26
C ASP A 55 -0.42 15.78 -19.42
N ARG A 56 -1.02 16.96 -19.44
CA ARG A 56 -0.55 18.15 -18.69
C ARG A 56 -0.56 17.94 -17.17
N TRP A 57 -1.29 16.95 -16.67
CA TRP A 57 -1.36 16.60 -15.24
C TRP A 57 -0.39 15.49 -14.86
N GLY A 58 0.35 14.96 -15.84
CA GLY A 58 1.26 13.83 -15.67
C GLY A 58 0.57 12.47 -15.69
N VAL A 59 -0.74 12.41 -15.95
CA VAL A 59 -1.48 11.15 -16.05
C VAL A 59 -1.01 10.37 -17.27
N ALA A 60 -0.64 9.11 -17.07
CA ALA A 60 -0.15 8.25 -18.11
C ALA A 60 -1.31 7.57 -18.88
N HIS A 61 -1.34 7.77 -20.19
CA HIS A 61 -2.25 7.12 -21.12
C HIS A 61 -1.47 6.03 -21.88
N ILE A 62 -1.82 4.76 -21.69
CA ILE A 62 -1.07 3.60 -22.18
C ILE A 62 -1.81 2.97 -23.36
N TYR A 63 -1.12 2.85 -24.50
CA TYR A 63 -1.63 2.26 -25.74
C TYR A 63 -0.78 1.06 -26.10
N ALA A 64 -1.35 -0.14 -25.96
CA ALA A 64 -0.70 -1.41 -26.24
C ALA A 64 -1.49 -2.20 -27.31
N GLN A 65 -0.84 -3.17 -27.94
CA GLN A 65 -1.44 -4.02 -28.99
C GLN A 65 -2.04 -5.32 -28.43
N ASN A 66 -1.76 -5.67 -27.19
CA ASN A 66 -2.25 -6.86 -26.51
C ASN A 66 -2.34 -6.62 -24.99
N GLN A 67 -3.05 -7.52 -24.31
CA GLN A 67 -3.32 -7.42 -22.89
C GLN A 67 -2.04 -7.55 -22.03
N HIS A 68 -1.15 -8.49 -22.37
CA HIS A 68 0.10 -8.66 -21.64
C HIS A 68 0.91 -7.36 -21.61
N ASP A 69 1.17 -6.77 -22.79
CA ASP A 69 1.97 -5.56 -22.91
C ASP A 69 1.29 -4.34 -22.27
N LEU A 70 -0.06 -4.31 -22.26
CA LEU A 70 -0.82 -3.27 -21.56
C LEU A 70 -0.55 -3.30 -20.06
N PHE A 71 -0.73 -4.45 -19.43
CA PHE A 71 -0.55 -4.56 -17.98
C PHE A 71 0.93 -4.54 -17.56
N PHE A 72 1.82 -5.05 -18.41
CA PHE A 72 3.26 -4.88 -18.23
C PHE A 72 3.63 -3.39 -18.20
N ALA A 73 3.18 -2.62 -19.19
CA ALA A 73 3.45 -1.19 -19.24
C ALA A 73 2.80 -0.43 -18.07
N GLN A 74 1.62 -0.85 -17.62
CA GLN A 74 0.96 -0.26 -16.45
C GLN A 74 1.81 -0.45 -15.19
N GLY A 75 2.31 -1.67 -14.94
CA GLY A 75 3.21 -1.94 -13.80
C GLY A 75 4.52 -1.17 -13.90
N PHE A 76 5.11 -1.10 -15.09
CA PHE A 76 6.33 -0.34 -15.37
C PHE A 76 6.16 1.15 -15.05
N VAL A 77 5.08 1.76 -15.54
CA VAL A 77 4.79 3.18 -15.33
C VAL A 77 4.44 3.47 -13.87
N ALA A 78 3.68 2.59 -13.21
CA ALA A 78 3.38 2.73 -11.80
C ALA A 78 4.65 2.72 -10.94
N ALA A 79 5.58 1.80 -11.24
CA ALA A 79 6.89 1.76 -10.58
C ALA A 79 7.73 3.00 -10.91
N GLN A 80 7.68 3.48 -12.16
CA GLN A 80 8.38 4.70 -12.57
C GLN A 80 7.95 5.90 -11.73
N ASP A 81 6.68 5.99 -11.35
CA ASP A 81 6.10 7.12 -10.66
C ASP A 81 6.09 6.97 -9.14
N ARG A 82 5.92 5.74 -8.62
CA ARG A 82 5.56 5.50 -7.21
C ARG A 82 6.27 4.30 -6.57
N LEU A 83 7.45 3.87 -7.03
CA LEU A 83 8.11 2.64 -6.58
C LEU A 83 8.25 2.58 -5.05
N PHE A 84 8.71 3.66 -4.41
CA PHE A 84 8.90 3.68 -2.96
C PHE A 84 7.55 3.51 -2.22
N GLN A 85 6.53 4.24 -2.63
CA GLN A 85 5.20 4.15 -2.03
C GLN A 85 4.61 2.74 -2.20
N MET A 86 4.74 2.16 -3.40
CA MET A 86 4.28 0.81 -3.69
C MET A 86 5.00 -0.23 -2.83
N GLU A 87 6.31 -0.09 -2.67
CA GLU A 87 7.10 -1.00 -1.83
C GLU A 87 6.70 -0.92 -0.36
N MET A 88 6.46 0.29 0.16
CA MET A 88 5.97 0.47 1.53
C MET A 88 4.58 -0.16 1.73
N TRP A 89 3.68 -0.02 0.76
CA TRP A 89 2.36 -0.66 0.81
C TRP A 89 2.44 -2.18 0.73
N LYS A 90 3.30 -2.72 -0.14
CA LYS A 90 3.55 -4.16 -0.21
C LYS A 90 4.01 -4.70 1.14
N ARG A 91 4.99 -4.06 1.77
CA ARG A 91 5.50 -4.47 3.10
C ARG A 91 4.45 -4.32 4.19
N ALA A 92 3.65 -3.25 4.15
CA ALA A 92 2.54 -3.08 5.08
C ALA A 92 1.57 -4.26 5.02
N GLY A 93 1.19 -4.65 3.82
CA GLY A 93 0.27 -5.76 3.64
C GLY A 93 0.89 -7.14 3.90
N GLN A 94 2.19 -7.29 3.74
CA GLN A 94 2.92 -8.51 4.08
C GLN A 94 3.27 -8.63 5.58
N GLY A 95 2.98 -7.59 6.40
CA GLY A 95 3.41 -7.53 7.79
C GLY A 95 4.94 -7.51 7.93
N ARG A 96 5.60 -6.63 7.19
CA ARG A 96 7.07 -6.49 7.10
C ARG A 96 7.55 -5.05 7.27
N LEU A 97 6.71 -4.16 7.77
CA LEU A 97 7.10 -2.75 8.00
C LEU A 97 8.21 -2.62 9.06
N SER A 98 8.23 -3.50 10.06
CA SER A 98 9.23 -3.48 11.12
C SER A 98 10.66 -3.73 10.63
N GLU A 99 10.85 -4.34 9.45
CA GLU A 99 12.16 -4.49 8.81
C GLU A 99 12.81 -3.13 8.50
N ILE A 100 11.98 -2.09 8.30
CA ILE A 100 12.42 -0.74 7.93
C ILE A 100 12.19 0.26 9.06
N LEU A 101 11.01 0.20 9.68
CA LEU A 101 10.58 1.18 10.69
C LEU A 101 10.94 0.77 12.12
N GLY A 102 11.52 -0.43 12.29
CA GLY A 102 11.93 -0.96 13.58
C GLY A 102 10.77 -1.49 14.45
N PRO A 103 11.03 -1.79 15.73
CA PRO A 103 10.09 -2.50 16.61
C PRO A 103 8.74 -1.82 16.82
N SER A 104 8.64 -0.51 16.63
CA SER A 104 7.38 0.23 16.76
C SER A 104 6.31 -0.19 15.74
N ALA A 105 6.72 -0.75 14.60
CA ALA A 105 5.80 -1.25 13.58
C ALA A 105 5.40 -2.72 13.80
N LEU A 106 6.01 -3.44 14.75
CA LEU A 106 5.78 -4.87 14.96
C LEU A 106 4.32 -5.23 15.28
N PRO A 107 3.57 -4.47 16.10
CA PRO A 107 2.15 -4.77 16.33
C PRO A 107 1.33 -4.77 15.03
N ARG A 108 1.58 -3.82 14.14
CA ARG A 108 0.91 -3.75 12.83
C ARG A 108 1.29 -4.92 11.91
N ASP A 109 2.54 -5.34 11.96
CA ASP A 109 3.00 -6.49 11.18
C ASP A 109 2.34 -7.79 11.66
N ILE A 110 2.13 -7.94 12.97
CA ILE A 110 1.41 -9.08 13.55
C ILE A 110 -0.03 -9.10 13.04
N ASP A 111 -0.75 -7.98 13.14
CA ASP A 111 -2.13 -7.87 12.69
C ASP A 111 -2.25 -8.11 11.17
N ALA A 112 -1.34 -7.55 10.37
CA ALA A 112 -1.30 -7.78 8.94
C ALA A 112 -1.15 -9.27 8.60
N ARG A 113 -0.28 -9.98 9.30
CA ARG A 113 -0.07 -11.42 9.10
C ARG A 113 -1.24 -12.27 9.56
N LEU A 114 -1.91 -11.90 10.64
CA LEU A 114 -3.11 -12.59 11.11
C LEU A 114 -4.27 -12.47 10.11
N LEU A 115 -4.40 -11.33 9.45
CA LEU A 115 -5.49 -11.02 8.52
C LEU A 115 -5.14 -11.32 7.05
N MET A 116 -3.90 -11.67 6.76
CA MET A 116 -3.48 -12.04 5.42
C MET A 116 -4.18 -13.32 4.97
N TYR A 117 -4.44 -13.43 3.65
CA TYR A 117 -4.99 -14.64 3.08
C TYR A 117 -3.99 -15.81 3.17
N HIS A 118 -4.44 -16.93 3.75
CA HIS A 118 -3.66 -18.16 3.95
C HIS A 118 -4.16 -19.36 3.15
N GLY A 119 -5.10 -19.14 2.21
CA GLY A 119 -5.68 -20.20 1.39
C GLY A 119 -4.86 -20.51 0.14
N ASP A 120 -5.47 -21.32 -0.75
CA ASP A 120 -4.89 -21.66 -2.05
C ASP A 120 -4.89 -20.43 -2.98
N MET A 121 -3.71 -19.94 -3.32
CA MET A 121 -3.54 -18.77 -4.17
C MET A 121 -4.01 -19.01 -5.62
N LEU A 122 -3.99 -20.24 -6.12
CA LEU A 122 -4.50 -20.53 -7.47
C LEU A 122 -6.02 -20.41 -7.50
N ALA A 123 -6.71 -20.91 -6.47
CA ALA A 123 -8.15 -20.73 -6.32
C ALA A 123 -8.50 -19.26 -6.13
N GLU A 124 -7.68 -18.50 -5.40
CA GLU A 124 -7.85 -17.07 -5.21
C GLU A 124 -7.80 -16.30 -6.54
N TYR A 125 -6.77 -16.52 -7.39
CA TYR A 125 -6.71 -15.90 -8.72
C TYR A 125 -7.95 -16.23 -9.57
N ALA A 126 -8.38 -17.48 -9.58
CA ALA A 126 -9.52 -17.91 -10.36
C ALA A 126 -10.84 -17.28 -9.91
N SER A 127 -10.95 -16.88 -8.62
CA SER A 127 -12.16 -16.25 -8.06
C SER A 127 -12.39 -14.82 -8.59
N TYR A 128 -11.33 -14.12 -9.03
CA TYR A 128 -11.46 -12.76 -9.55
C TYR A 128 -11.83 -12.75 -11.04
N ASN A 129 -11.04 -13.41 -11.86
CA ASN A 129 -11.22 -13.46 -13.31
C ASN A 129 -10.35 -14.60 -13.87
N PRO A 130 -10.77 -15.32 -14.92
CA PRO A 130 -9.95 -16.38 -15.54
C PRO A 130 -8.55 -15.93 -15.96
N GLN A 131 -8.38 -14.64 -16.29
CA GLN A 131 -7.09 -14.06 -16.71
C GLN A 131 -6.35 -13.32 -15.57
N ALA A 132 -6.89 -13.30 -14.34
CA ALA A 132 -6.33 -12.50 -13.25
C ALA A 132 -4.85 -12.81 -13.00
N ARG A 133 -4.47 -14.10 -12.98
CA ARG A 133 -3.07 -14.49 -12.79
C ARG A 133 -2.15 -13.94 -13.87
N GLU A 134 -2.56 -14.02 -15.14
CA GLU A 134 -1.76 -13.53 -16.28
C GLU A 134 -1.61 -12.01 -16.22
N ILE A 135 -2.71 -11.31 -15.92
CA ILE A 135 -2.73 -9.86 -15.78
C ILE A 135 -1.79 -9.41 -14.67
N LEU A 136 -1.89 -10.01 -13.48
CA LEU A 136 -1.06 -9.64 -12.33
C LEU A 136 0.41 -10.03 -12.55
N THR A 137 0.67 -11.14 -13.25
CA THR A 137 2.04 -11.51 -13.64
C THR A 137 2.64 -10.46 -14.56
N ALA A 138 1.93 -10.08 -15.62
CA ALA A 138 2.41 -9.04 -16.52
C ALA A 138 2.66 -7.70 -15.80
N PHE A 139 1.76 -7.31 -14.90
CA PHE A 139 1.90 -6.10 -14.10
C PHE A 139 3.16 -6.13 -13.22
N THR A 140 3.38 -7.21 -12.48
CA THR A 140 4.57 -7.35 -11.62
C THR A 140 5.85 -7.51 -12.41
N ASP A 141 5.82 -8.14 -13.57
CA ASP A 141 6.96 -8.20 -14.49
C ASP A 141 7.35 -6.82 -14.99
N GLY A 142 6.37 -5.94 -15.24
CA GLY A 142 6.61 -4.54 -15.57
C GLY A 142 7.32 -3.79 -14.46
N ILE A 143 6.87 -3.94 -13.21
CA ILE A 143 7.52 -3.35 -12.02
C ILE A 143 8.97 -3.84 -11.93
N ASN A 144 9.16 -5.15 -11.96
CA ASN A 144 10.48 -5.77 -11.86
C ASN A 144 11.41 -5.37 -13.00
N SER A 145 10.87 -5.19 -14.21
CA SER A 145 11.64 -4.71 -15.37
C SER A 145 12.14 -3.28 -15.15
N TYR A 146 11.29 -2.40 -14.62
CA TYR A 146 11.72 -1.05 -14.27
C TYR A 146 12.83 -1.04 -13.22
N VAL A 147 12.66 -1.80 -12.12
CA VAL A 147 13.69 -1.91 -11.06
C VAL A 147 15.01 -2.39 -11.64
N ARG A 148 15.01 -3.44 -12.48
CA ARG A 148 16.24 -3.94 -13.13
C ARG A 148 16.92 -2.87 -13.96
N ILE A 149 16.18 -2.07 -14.73
CA ILE A 149 16.75 -1.02 -15.59
C ILE A 149 17.43 0.07 -14.75
N ILE A 150 16.78 0.55 -13.71
CA ILE A 150 17.32 1.65 -12.91
C ILE A 150 18.48 1.23 -12.01
N THR A 151 18.55 -0.05 -11.64
CA THR A 151 19.63 -0.60 -10.77
C THR A 151 20.77 -1.25 -11.55
N ALA A 152 20.64 -1.42 -12.87
CA ALA A 152 21.71 -1.95 -13.71
C ALA A 152 22.94 -1.01 -13.71
N PRO A 153 24.15 -1.52 -14.06
CA PRO A 153 25.33 -0.68 -14.26
C PRO A 153 25.02 0.44 -15.27
N GLY A 154 25.26 1.70 -14.87
CA GLY A 154 24.91 2.88 -15.68
C GLY A 154 23.44 3.30 -15.60
N GLY A 155 22.59 2.60 -14.85
CA GLY A 155 21.23 3.03 -14.53
C GLY A 155 21.21 4.27 -13.63
N LYS A 156 20.05 4.93 -13.57
CA LYS A 156 19.90 6.16 -12.77
C LYS A 156 19.84 5.94 -11.26
N GLY A 157 19.75 4.69 -10.81
CA GLY A 157 19.61 4.31 -9.40
C GLY A 157 18.17 4.33 -8.91
N LEU A 158 17.98 3.86 -7.68
CA LEU A 158 16.68 3.88 -7.00
C LEU A 158 16.27 5.31 -6.65
N PRO A 159 14.96 5.58 -6.52
CA PRO A 159 14.44 6.80 -5.90
C PRO A 159 15.15 7.12 -4.59
N VAL A 160 15.37 8.41 -4.33
CA VAL A 160 16.20 8.88 -3.21
C VAL A 160 15.67 8.44 -1.84
N GLU A 161 14.39 8.19 -1.73
CA GLU A 161 13.72 7.70 -0.53
C GLU A 161 14.29 6.36 -0.06
N PHE A 162 14.65 5.45 -0.98
CA PHE A 162 15.29 4.18 -0.64
C PHE A 162 16.66 4.37 0.00
N LYS A 163 17.42 5.37 -0.49
CA LYS A 163 18.72 5.72 0.10
C LYS A 163 18.56 6.30 1.50
N ILE A 164 17.58 7.18 1.69
CA ILE A 164 17.29 7.79 3.00
C ILE A 164 16.82 6.72 3.99
N ALA A 165 15.94 5.81 3.56
CA ALA A 165 15.40 4.74 4.39
C ALA A 165 16.35 3.54 4.57
N GLY A 166 17.46 3.47 3.80
CA GLY A 166 18.52 2.47 3.96
C GLY A 166 18.15 1.06 3.51
N PHE A 167 17.23 0.90 2.55
CA PHE A 167 16.86 -0.41 2.02
C PHE A 167 16.67 -0.39 0.49
N ALA A 168 16.47 -1.57 -0.11
CA ALA A 168 16.16 -1.75 -1.51
C ALA A 168 14.83 -2.47 -1.70
N PRO A 169 14.13 -2.29 -2.84
CA PRO A 169 12.90 -3.01 -3.12
C PRO A 169 13.16 -4.49 -3.32
N ASP A 170 12.26 -5.33 -2.83
CA ASP A 170 12.23 -6.76 -3.14
C ASP A 170 11.58 -7.00 -4.51
N ALA A 171 11.80 -8.19 -5.08
CA ALA A 171 11.05 -8.61 -6.26
C ALA A 171 9.55 -8.61 -6.00
N TRP A 172 8.77 -8.17 -6.99
CA TRP A 172 7.32 -8.20 -6.95
C TRP A 172 6.78 -9.50 -7.53
N HIS A 173 5.80 -10.08 -6.87
CA HIS A 173 5.10 -11.29 -7.27
C HIS A 173 3.61 -11.02 -7.43
N PRO A 174 2.89 -11.77 -8.30
CA PRO A 174 1.46 -11.55 -8.54
C PRO A 174 0.60 -11.49 -7.28
N GLN A 175 0.92 -12.33 -6.27
CA GLN A 175 0.21 -12.34 -4.98
C GLN A 175 0.34 -11.04 -4.19
N ASP A 176 1.40 -10.25 -4.41
CA ASP A 176 1.58 -8.97 -3.73
C ASP A 176 0.48 -7.97 -4.12
N CYS A 177 -0.08 -8.12 -5.32
CA CYS A 177 -1.20 -7.30 -5.80
C CYS A 177 -2.54 -7.68 -5.17
N LEU A 178 -2.65 -8.88 -4.57
CA LEU A 178 -3.87 -9.37 -3.94
C LEU A 178 -3.93 -9.10 -2.44
N ASN A 179 -3.01 -8.33 -1.94
CA ASN A 179 -2.95 -8.00 -0.55
C ASN A 179 -4.10 -7.09 -0.15
N ARG A 180 -5.10 -7.66 0.54
CA ARG A 180 -6.37 -6.99 0.89
C ARG A 180 -6.26 -5.97 2.02
N MET A 181 -5.10 -5.83 2.64
CA MET A 181 -4.92 -4.92 3.77
C MET A 181 -5.26 -3.46 3.42
N ALA A 182 -5.00 -3.04 2.18
CA ALA A 182 -5.38 -1.72 1.71
C ALA A 182 -6.91 -1.51 1.70
N ALA A 183 -7.69 -2.54 1.37
CA ALA A 183 -9.15 -2.46 1.37
C ALA A 183 -9.71 -2.29 2.79
N PHE A 184 -9.14 -2.98 3.78
CA PHE A 184 -9.55 -2.82 5.18
C PHE A 184 -9.19 -1.45 5.74
N SER A 185 -8.10 -0.84 5.30
CA SER A 185 -7.69 0.49 5.76
C SER A 185 -8.56 1.62 5.20
N MET A 186 -9.30 1.37 4.13
CA MET A 186 -10.15 2.39 3.47
C MET A 186 -11.57 2.47 4.05
N THR A 187 -11.99 1.49 4.84
CA THR A 187 -13.34 1.45 5.42
C THR A 187 -13.24 1.29 6.93
N GLY A 188 -13.82 2.20 7.70
CA GLY A 188 -13.95 2.06 9.16
C GLY A 188 -14.90 0.94 9.59
N ASN A 189 -15.48 0.19 8.65
CA ASN A 189 -16.57 -0.76 8.91
C ASN A 189 -16.20 -1.83 9.93
N ALA A 190 -14.99 -2.40 9.88
CA ALA A 190 -14.61 -3.46 10.82
C ALA A 190 -14.63 -2.99 12.29
N VAL A 191 -14.19 -1.76 12.56
CA VAL A 191 -14.24 -1.16 13.91
C VAL A 191 -15.70 -0.90 14.29
N THR A 192 -16.46 -0.32 13.38
CA THR A 192 -17.89 -0.02 13.60
C THR A 192 -18.70 -1.29 13.86
N GLU A 193 -18.43 -2.39 13.16
CA GLU A 193 -19.07 -3.69 13.43
C GLU A 193 -18.78 -4.21 14.83
N LEU A 194 -17.55 -4.06 15.31
CA LEU A 194 -17.19 -4.44 16.68
C LEU A 194 -17.89 -3.54 17.72
N GLU A 195 -17.96 -2.24 17.48
CA GLU A 195 -18.68 -1.29 18.33
C GLU A 195 -20.18 -1.61 18.38
N HIS A 196 -20.80 -1.91 17.24
CA HIS A 196 -22.19 -2.33 17.16
C HIS A 196 -22.43 -3.65 17.90
N ALA A 197 -21.55 -4.62 17.77
CA ALA A 197 -21.62 -5.88 18.52
C ALA A 197 -21.53 -5.66 20.03
N GLN A 198 -20.69 -4.75 20.50
CA GLN A 198 -20.61 -4.38 21.90
C GLN A 198 -21.89 -3.72 22.40
N VAL A 199 -22.42 -2.73 21.66
CA VAL A 199 -23.71 -2.08 21.98
C VAL A 199 -24.85 -3.11 22.04
N LEU A 200 -24.88 -4.07 21.10
CA LEU A 200 -25.86 -5.16 21.09
C LEU A 200 -25.74 -6.05 22.31
N THR A 201 -24.52 -6.41 22.73
CA THR A 201 -24.26 -7.24 23.90
C THR A 201 -24.70 -6.54 25.20
N GLU A 202 -24.40 -5.25 25.34
CA GLU A 202 -24.70 -4.49 26.56
C GLU A 202 -26.19 -4.10 26.68
N LEU A 203 -26.84 -3.75 25.58
CA LEU A 203 -28.21 -3.19 25.59
C LEU A 203 -29.29 -4.16 25.12
N GLY A 204 -28.93 -5.23 24.45
CA GLY A 204 -29.83 -6.16 23.76
C GLY A 204 -30.41 -5.58 22.46
N ALA A 205 -30.90 -6.43 21.57
CA ALA A 205 -31.30 -6.10 20.19
C ALA A 205 -32.30 -4.95 20.10
N SER A 206 -33.34 -4.92 20.96
CA SER A 206 -34.40 -3.91 20.90
C SER A 206 -33.92 -2.48 21.22
N LYS A 207 -33.03 -2.33 22.19
CA LYS A 207 -32.45 -1.03 22.55
C LYS A 207 -31.35 -0.62 21.57
N ALA A 208 -30.48 -1.58 21.19
CA ALA A 208 -29.43 -1.36 20.21
C ALA A 208 -30.01 -0.87 18.87
N ALA A 209 -31.08 -1.49 18.37
CA ALA A 209 -31.73 -1.08 17.12
C ALA A 209 -32.29 0.36 17.14
N LYS A 210 -32.58 0.90 18.33
CA LYS A 210 -33.05 2.30 18.49
C LYS A 210 -31.89 3.28 18.57
N LEU A 211 -30.73 2.83 19.03
CA LEU A 211 -29.54 3.65 19.20
C LEU A 211 -28.68 3.69 17.94
N LEU A 212 -28.59 2.56 17.25
CA LEU A 212 -27.84 2.41 16.02
C LEU A 212 -28.76 2.77 14.84
N ASP A 213 -28.50 3.90 14.20
CA ASP A 213 -29.23 4.35 13.00
C ASP A 213 -28.75 3.54 11.78
N LEU A 214 -29.22 2.29 11.66
CA LEU A 214 -28.86 1.39 10.58
C LEU A 214 -29.64 1.75 9.31
N ASN A 215 -28.95 2.11 8.25
CA ASN A 215 -29.55 2.39 6.95
C ASN A 215 -28.89 1.52 5.84
N PRO A 216 -29.65 0.59 5.22
CA PRO A 216 -31.04 0.23 5.52
C PRO A 216 -31.23 -0.41 6.88
N ALA A 217 -32.42 -0.29 7.44
CA ALA A 217 -32.76 -0.93 8.70
C ALA A 217 -32.63 -2.44 8.58
N VAL A 218 -31.77 -3.03 9.40
CA VAL A 218 -31.48 -4.47 9.44
C VAL A 218 -31.83 -5.01 10.81
N ALA A 219 -32.43 -6.21 10.86
CA ALA A 219 -32.67 -6.89 12.14
C ALA A 219 -31.34 -7.22 12.82
N LEU A 220 -31.19 -6.84 14.08
CA LEU A 220 -30.05 -7.21 14.90
C LEU A 220 -30.31 -8.61 15.50
N ASP A 221 -30.09 -9.64 14.71
CA ASP A 221 -30.33 -11.03 15.08
C ASP A 221 -29.04 -11.85 14.85
N PRO A 222 -28.07 -11.78 15.78
CA PRO A 222 -26.85 -12.55 15.66
C PRO A 222 -27.12 -14.04 15.73
N ALA A 223 -26.36 -14.84 15.00
CA ALA A 223 -26.48 -16.30 15.05
C ALA A 223 -26.37 -16.79 16.52
N PRO A 224 -27.24 -17.73 16.97
CA PRO A 224 -27.25 -18.18 18.37
C PRO A 224 -25.93 -18.81 18.85
N THR A 225 -25.08 -19.24 17.91
CA THR A 225 -23.77 -19.81 18.20
C THR A 225 -22.64 -18.77 18.26
N LEU A 226 -22.96 -17.50 17.99
CA LEU A 226 -21.96 -16.42 18.00
C LEU A 226 -21.84 -15.86 19.42
N ASP A 227 -20.67 -16.06 20.02
CA ASP A 227 -20.34 -15.42 21.30
C ASP A 227 -19.81 -14.01 21.07
N LEU A 228 -20.59 -13.01 21.44
CA LEU A 228 -20.23 -11.60 21.32
C LEU A 228 -19.48 -11.07 22.55
N ASN A 229 -19.45 -11.82 23.67
CA ASN A 229 -18.91 -11.30 24.93
C ASN A 229 -17.39 -11.09 24.91
N GLY A 230 -16.68 -11.78 24.01
CA GLY A 230 -15.23 -11.61 23.82
C GLY A 230 -14.83 -10.50 22.86
N LEU A 231 -15.81 -9.85 22.21
CA LEU A 231 -15.52 -8.82 21.22
C LEU A 231 -15.22 -7.48 21.90
N ASN A 232 -14.05 -6.94 21.58
CA ASN A 232 -13.58 -5.65 22.09
C ASN A 232 -13.09 -4.81 20.89
N PRO A 233 -13.54 -3.56 20.69
CA PRO A 233 -13.02 -2.64 19.67
C PRO A 233 -11.51 -2.48 19.70
N ASP A 234 -10.88 -2.62 20.88
CA ASP A 234 -9.42 -2.62 21.01
C ASP A 234 -8.69 -3.73 20.26
N LEU A 235 -9.40 -4.79 19.85
CA LEU A 235 -8.84 -5.82 18.97
C LEU A 235 -8.30 -5.25 17.67
N MET A 236 -8.87 -4.15 17.21
CA MET A 236 -8.52 -3.50 15.95
C MET A 236 -7.60 -2.29 16.12
N LYS A 237 -7.18 -1.94 17.36
CA LYS A 237 -6.40 -0.72 17.60
C LYS A 237 -5.06 -0.64 16.88
N ASN A 238 -4.46 -1.77 16.58
CA ASN A 238 -3.20 -1.86 15.84
C ASN A 238 -3.43 -2.15 14.35
N PHE A 239 -4.67 -2.30 13.94
CA PHE A 239 -5.04 -2.57 12.56
C PHE A 239 -4.73 -1.36 11.68
N ILE A 240 -4.24 -1.58 10.47
CA ILE A 240 -3.80 -0.50 9.56
C ILE A 240 -4.91 0.53 9.29
N GLY A 241 -6.16 0.11 9.33
CA GLY A 241 -7.33 0.98 9.13
C GLY A 241 -7.77 1.75 10.37
N SER A 242 -7.42 1.31 11.58
CA SER A 242 -7.81 1.98 12.83
C SER A 242 -6.87 3.11 13.21
N ASP A 243 -5.60 3.01 12.81
CA ASP A 243 -4.60 4.06 13.05
C ASP A 243 -4.35 4.86 11.79
N GLN A 244 -5.13 5.91 11.59
CA GLN A 244 -4.97 6.86 10.48
C GLN A 244 -3.67 7.67 10.54
N ARG A 245 -2.73 7.30 11.39
CA ARG A 245 -1.47 8.00 11.61
C ARG A 245 -0.32 7.62 10.69
N ILE A 246 -0.54 6.78 9.66
CA ILE A 246 0.27 6.96 8.47
C ILE A 246 -0.40 8.10 7.71
N VAL A 247 -0.08 9.28 8.18
CA VAL A 247 -0.63 10.54 7.72
C VAL A 247 -0.14 10.81 6.31
N PHE A 248 -0.95 10.45 5.36
CA PHE A 248 -1.40 11.49 4.45
C PHE A 248 -2.47 12.25 5.23
N PRO A 249 -2.48 13.61 5.23
CA PRO A 249 -3.53 14.32 5.93
C PRO A 249 -4.88 13.88 5.35
N ALA A 250 -5.49 12.87 5.97
CA ALA A 250 -6.87 12.55 5.74
C ALA A 250 -7.62 13.73 6.31
N HIS A 251 -8.27 14.49 5.45
CA HIS A 251 -9.19 15.50 5.90
C HIS A 251 -10.29 14.77 6.66
N PRO A 252 -10.62 15.18 7.90
CA PRO A 252 -11.61 14.48 8.73
C PRO A 252 -13.02 14.41 8.14
N ASN A 253 -13.23 14.96 6.96
CA ASN A 253 -14.48 14.99 6.21
C ASN A 253 -14.36 14.34 4.81
N GLU A 254 -13.35 13.53 4.55
CA GLU A 254 -13.26 12.80 3.29
C GLU A 254 -14.30 11.69 3.26
N GLY A 255 -15.34 11.91 2.45
CA GLY A 255 -16.33 10.92 2.07
C GLY A 255 -16.17 10.55 0.60
N SER A 256 -16.58 9.34 0.24
CA SER A 256 -16.68 8.94 -1.16
C SER A 256 -18.04 9.39 -1.70
N ASN A 257 -18.04 10.44 -2.53
CA ASN A 257 -19.25 10.96 -3.15
C ASN A 257 -19.35 10.47 -4.59
N ASN A 258 -20.38 9.70 -4.89
CA ASN A 258 -20.72 9.27 -6.24
C ASN A 258 -21.95 10.01 -6.74
N TRP A 259 -21.91 10.48 -7.98
CA TRP A 259 -23.09 11.07 -8.60
C TRP A 259 -23.11 10.81 -10.11
N THR A 260 -24.32 10.69 -10.63
CA THR A 260 -24.58 10.50 -12.04
C THR A 260 -25.49 11.61 -12.56
N VAL A 261 -25.22 12.06 -13.79
CA VAL A 261 -26.08 13.00 -14.49
C VAL A 261 -26.61 12.32 -15.75
N SER A 262 -27.93 12.25 -15.90
CA SER A 262 -28.53 11.65 -17.11
C SER A 262 -28.16 12.44 -18.36
N GLY A 263 -28.10 11.75 -19.51
CA GLY A 263 -27.81 12.39 -20.78
C GLY A 263 -28.75 13.54 -21.17
N ALA A 264 -30.01 13.50 -20.69
CA ALA A 264 -30.97 14.60 -20.90
C ALA A 264 -30.56 15.92 -20.27
N ARG A 265 -29.63 15.90 -19.31
CA ARG A 265 -29.12 17.08 -18.59
C ARG A 265 -27.71 17.47 -19.00
N THR A 266 -27.14 16.83 -20.01
CA THR A 266 -25.79 17.13 -20.52
C THR A 266 -25.87 17.72 -21.93
N SER A 267 -24.94 18.59 -22.24
CA SER A 267 -24.82 19.19 -23.59
C SER A 267 -24.49 18.16 -24.68
N SER A 268 -23.85 17.04 -24.30
CA SER A 268 -23.48 15.96 -25.21
C SER A 268 -24.58 14.92 -25.44
N GLY A 269 -25.69 14.97 -24.67
CA GLY A 269 -26.73 13.93 -24.67
C GLY A 269 -26.27 12.60 -24.06
N LYS A 270 -25.04 12.50 -23.52
CA LYS A 270 -24.48 11.29 -22.91
C LYS A 270 -24.47 11.41 -21.38
N PRO A 271 -24.70 10.32 -20.64
CA PRO A 271 -24.61 10.36 -19.18
C PRO A 271 -23.18 10.69 -18.72
N LEU A 272 -23.07 11.37 -17.58
CA LEU A 272 -21.84 11.61 -16.86
C LEU A 272 -21.85 10.82 -15.56
N LEU A 273 -20.73 10.23 -15.22
CA LEU A 273 -20.48 9.57 -13.94
C LEU A 273 -19.27 10.25 -13.30
N ALA A 274 -19.40 10.63 -12.04
CA ALA A 274 -18.31 11.07 -11.19
C ALA A 274 -18.23 10.16 -9.95
N ASN A 275 -16.99 9.78 -9.60
CA ASN A 275 -16.67 8.93 -8.48
C ASN A 275 -15.47 9.53 -7.74
#